data_8cc28942b5c602c7aac50c0b9cc9b8fe
#
_entry.id   8cc28942b5c602c7aac50c0b9cc9b8fe
#
_cell.length_a   1.000
_cell.length_b   1.000
_cell.length_c   1.000
_cell.angle_alpha   90.00
_cell.angle_beta   90.00
_cell.angle_gamma   90.00
#
_symmetry.space_group_name_H-M   'P 1'
#
loop_
_entity.id
_entity.type
_entity.pdbx_description
1 polymer ?
#
loop_
_entity_poly.entity_id
_entity_poly.type
_entity_poly.pdbx_seq_one_letter_code
_entity_poly.pdbx_strand_id
1 'polypeptide(L)'
;MFKKIFLAALMIFITAVGAADAQDKKPVFHVMNLEGVITAPSAKYVAERLEDAKQAGAEGLIILMDTPGGLDTAMRDITKSILNAPLPVIVYVYPSGARAASAGVIIAQAAHIAAMAPGTNIGAAHPVAIGIGGTAELDKNMSKKVENDAAAYARSIAKIRGRSEEWVEKAVRKSESITADEALKLKVIDIVAPDLDKLLAAIDQKEVTVAGKTRKLSTVNAVTDNKKMSTRQGILSAISDPNIAYLLLLIGLAGLYFEFSTPGAILPGVIGGISLLLAFFGLSTLPVNYTGILLIVFSIILFIAEIKIMSHGMLTVGGVISLALGSFLLFETPEPALRLSFQVLIPAVLVASGFFIVVIWLAVKAQMRKHYSGTESMIEGQGEASTDIDGEGKVFFQGEYWTGQSDQFIPRGAKVKIKEVSGLKLTVEEIKKEKINH
;
A
#
# COMPACT_ATOMS: atom_id res chain seq x y z
N MET A 1 7.52 -82.37 -10.22
CA MET A 1 8.60 -81.69 -9.51
C MET A 1 8.79 -80.22 -10.05
N PHE A 2 8.85 -80.01 -11.35
CA PHE A 2 9.04 -78.70 -11.94
C PHE A 2 7.99 -77.61 -11.64
N LYS A 3 6.68 -77.97 -11.50
CA LYS A 3 5.61 -77.02 -11.19
C LYS A 3 5.74 -76.38 -9.79
N LYS A 4 6.26 -77.18 -8.79
CA LYS A 4 6.44 -76.63 -7.43
C LYS A 4 7.66 -75.68 -7.32
N ILE A 5 8.70 -75.95 -8.12
CA ILE A 5 9.88 -75.08 -8.19
C ILE A 5 9.57 -73.76 -8.88
N PHE A 6 8.73 -73.79 -9.94
CA PHE A 6 8.29 -72.58 -10.63
C PHE A 6 7.40 -71.69 -9.77
N LEU A 7 6.47 -72.28 -8.98
CA LEU A 7 5.64 -71.54 -8.05
C LEU A 7 6.43 -70.90 -6.90
N ALA A 8 7.44 -71.62 -6.38
CA ALA A 8 8.32 -71.10 -5.34
C ALA A 8 9.22 -69.97 -5.85
N ALA A 9 9.75 -70.08 -7.09
CA ALA A 9 10.52 -69.01 -7.77
C ALA A 9 9.65 -67.77 -8.06
N LEU A 10 8.39 -67.97 -8.47
CA LEU A 10 7.44 -66.86 -8.72
C LEU A 10 7.03 -66.15 -7.42
N MET A 11 6.84 -66.90 -6.30
CA MET A 11 6.59 -66.30 -4.97
C MET A 11 7.80 -65.51 -4.47
N ILE A 12 9.03 -65.99 -4.64
CA ILE A 12 10.26 -65.29 -4.26
C ILE A 12 10.43 -64.01 -5.13
N PHE A 13 10.08 -64.06 -6.40
CA PHE A 13 10.14 -62.90 -7.30
C PHE A 13 9.09 -61.83 -6.97
N ILE A 14 7.86 -62.24 -6.57
CA ILE A 14 6.79 -61.34 -6.12
C ILE A 14 7.15 -60.67 -4.78
N THR A 15 7.81 -61.41 -3.87
CA THR A 15 8.26 -60.81 -2.59
C THR A 15 9.50 -59.91 -2.76
N ALA A 16 10.36 -60.17 -3.76
CA ALA A 16 11.51 -59.30 -4.07
C ALA A 16 11.13 -57.99 -4.80
N VAL A 17 10.05 -58.01 -5.60
CA VAL A 17 9.55 -56.79 -6.28
C VAL A 17 8.76 -55.89 -5.32
N GLY A 18 8.19 -56.45 -4.22
CA GLY A 18 7.50 -55.67 -3.18
C GLY A 18 8.44 -54.97 -2.17
N ALA A 19 9.74 -55.30 -2.16
CA ALA A 19 10.71 -54.74 -1.22
C ALA A 19 11.61 -53.62 -1.85
N ALA A 20 11.44 -53.32 -3.13
CA ALA A 20 12.38 -52.47 -3.88
C ALA A 20 11.96 -51.03 -4.09
N ASP A 21 10.99 -50.46 -3.34
CA ASP A 21 10.61 -49.06 -3.47
C ASP A 21 10.29 -48.36 -2.13
N ALA A 22 11.00 -48.73 -1.08
CA ALA A 22 11.21 -47.85 0.04
C ALA A 22 12.42 -46.92 -0.30
N GLN A 23 12.33 -46.14 -1.37
CA GLN A 23 13.21 -44.97 -1.52
C GLN A 23 13.05 -44.20 -0.22
N ASP A 24 14.15 -44.02 0.50
CA ASP A 24 14.25 -43.16 1.69
C ASP A 24 13.91 -41.72 1.27
N LYS A 25 12.59 -41.45 1.12
CA LYS A 25 12.11 -40.13 0.80
C LYS A 25 12.52 -39.21 1.93
N LYS A 26 13.52 -38.38 1.68
CA LYS A 26 13.93 -37.36 2.64
C LYS A 26 12.68 -36.58 3.10
N PRO A 27 12.51 -36.38 4.40
CA PRO A 27 11.40 -35.59 4.89
C PRO A 27 11.49 -34.14 4.31
N VAL A 28 10.38 -33.61 3.84
CA VAL A 28 10.32 -32.26 3.24
C VAL A 28 9.55 -31.36 4.18
N PHE A 29 10.16 -30.27 4.58
CA PHE A 29 9.49 -29.18 5.29
C PHE A 29 9.27 -28.01 4.34
N HIS A 30 8.03 -27.56 4.21
CA HIS A 30 7.75 -26.29 3.57
C HIS A 30 8.17 -25.17 4.52
N VAL A 31 8.82 -24.14 3.98
CA VAL A 31 9.23 -22.95 4.74
C VAL A 31 8.58 -21.74 4.09
N MET A 32 8.00 -20.85 4.90
CA MET A 32 7.42 -19.60 4.47
C MET A 32 7.84 -18.45 5.38
N ASN A 33 7.91 -17.24 4.85
CA ASN A 33 8.12 -16.02 5.61
C ASN A 33 6.78 -15.37 5.96
N LEU A 34 6.62 -14.94 7.20
CA LEU A 34 5.52 -14.12 7.69
C LEU A 34 6.10 -12.86 8.32
N GLU A 35 6.34 -11.87 7.47
CA GLU A 35 7.00 -10.62 7.83
C GLU A 35 6.03 -9.43 7.76
N GLY A 36 6.26 -8.42 8.62
CA GLY A 36 5.47 -7.20 8.64
C GLY A 36 4.14 -7.33 9.36
N VAL A 37 3.19 -6.47 9.01
CA VAL A 37 1.89 -6.36 9.68
C VAL A 37 0.99 -7.54 9.35
N ILE A 38 0.34 -8.11 10.37
CA ILE A 38 -0.63 -9.20 10.21
C ILE A 38 -1.96 -8.63 9.71
N THR A 39 -2.30 -8.99 8.47
CA THR A 39 -3.48 -8.51 7.74
C THR A 39 -4.27 -9.69 7.14
N ALA A 40 -5.44 -9.43 6.57
CA ALA A 40 -6.24 -10.47 5.91
C ALA A 40 -5.47 -11.20 4.78
N PRO A 41 -4.67 -10.54 3.91
CA PRO A 41 -3.77 -11.23 2.98
C PRO A 41 -2.75 -12.15 3.65
N SER A 42 -2.18 -11.76 4.81
CA SER A 42 -1.26 -12.62 5.58
C SER A 42 -1.95 -13.90 6.05
N ALA A 43 -3.19 -13.77 6.56
CA ALA A 43 -3.97 -14.93 7.01
C ALA A 43 -4.28 -15.88 5.85
N LYS A 44 -4.68 -15.34 4.71
CA LYS A 44 -4.91 -16.11 3.50
C LYS A 44 -3.64 -16.82 3.02
N TYR A 45 -2.50 -16.13 3.05
CA TYR A 45 -1.21 -16.72 2.66
C TYR A 45 -0.83 -17.91 3.54
N VAL A 46 -0.99 -17.81 4.87
CA VAL A 46 -0.74 -18.93 5.78
C VAL A 46 -1.68 -20.12 5.48
N ALA A 47 -2.97 -19.87 5.25
CA ALA A 47 -3.93 -20.92 4.94
C ALA A 47 -3.61 -21.63 3.62
N GLU A 48 -3.24 -20.89 2.56
CA GLU A 48 -2.83 -21.45 1.28
C GLU A 48 -1.54 -22.28 1.41
N ARG A 49 -0.55 -21.82 2.18
CA ARG A 49 0.70 -22.57 2.41
C ARG A 49 0.48 -23.85 3.21
N LEU A 50 -0.44 -23.83 4.16
CA LEU A 50 -0.84 -25.04 4.89
C LEU A 50 -1.47 -26.08 3.96
N GLU A 51 -2.36 -25.65 3.08
CA GLU A 51 -3.00 -26.57 2.12
C GLU A 51 -1.99 -27.10 1.09
N ASP A 52 -1.08 -26.26 0.60
CA ASP A 52 0.00 -26.69 -0.30
C ASP A 52 0.94 -27.72 0.36
N ALA A 53 1.31 -27.49 1.63
CA ALA A 53 2.16 -28.41 2.38
C ALA A 53 1.46 -29.77 2.57
N LYS A 54 0.15 -29.75 2.87
CA LYS A 54 -0.67 -30.97 2.98
C LYS A 54 -0.74 -31.71 1.65
N GLN A 55 -1.03 -31.02 0.54
CA GLN A 55 -1.14 -31.63 -0.79
C GLN A 55 0.19 -32.21 -1.27
N ALA A 56 1.31 -31.56 -0.94
CA ALA A 56 2.64 -32.05 -1.23
C ALA A 56 3.09 -33.21 -0.34
N GLY A 57 2.32 -33.55 0.69
CA GLY A 57 2.70 -34.56 1.69
C GLY A 57 3.94 -34.14 2.49
N ALA A 58 4.09 -32.85 2.77
CA ALA A 58 5.19 -32.35 3.57
C ALA A 58 5.13 -32.86 5.01
N GLU A 59 6.28 -33.04 5.65
CA GLU A 59 6.42 -33.43 7.05
C GLU A 59 5.91 -32.35 8.01
N GLY A 60 6.05 -31.08 7.63
CA GLY A 60 5.57 -29.94 8.37
C GLY A 60 5.69 -28.63 7.60
N LEU A 61 5.11 -27.58 8.18
CA LEU A 61 5.26 -26.18 7.74
C LEU A 61 6.04 -25.40 8.78
N ILE A 62 7.10 -24.72 8.35
CA ILE A 62 7.89 -23.79 9.16
C ILE A 62 7.52 -22.36 8.75
N ILE A 63 7.06 -21.57 9.68
CA ILE A 63 6.74 -20.15 9.51
C ILE A 63 7.87 -19.34 10.15
N LEU A 64 8.72 -18.72 9.33
CA LEU A 64 9.70 -17.74 9.77
C LEU A 64 8.98 -16.44 10.02
N MET A 65 8.96 -15.98 11.27
CA MET A 65 8.11 -14.86 11.67
C MET A 65 8.92 -13.68 12.18
N ASP A 66 8.63 -12.50 11.62
CA ASP A 66 9.04 -11.18 12.13
C ASP A 66 7.89 -10.20 11.99
N THR A 67 7.16 -9.93 13.09
CA THR A 67 5.96 -9.10 13.03
C THR A 67 5.88 -8.13 14.21
N PRO A 68 5.50 -6.86 13.94
CA PRO A 68 5.13 -5.90 14.97
C PRO A 68 3.72 -6.15 15.54
N GLY A 69 2.92 -7.06 14.95
CA GLY A 69 1.52 -7.27 15.25
C GLY A 69 0.60 -7.02 14.06
N GLY A 70 -0.67 -6.74 14.32
CA GLY A 70 -1.65 -6.44 13.28
C GLY A 70 -3.09 -6.67 13.74
N LEU A 71 -3.98 -6.96 12.78
CA LEU A 71 -5.41 -7.09 13.02
C LEU A 71 -5.77 -8.36 13.83
N ASP A 72 -6.59 -8.20 14.87
CA ASP A 72 -7.09 -9.31 15.69
C ASP A 72 -7.82 -10.37 14.84
N THR A 73 -8.65 -9.95 13.89
CA THR A 73 -9.35 -10.86 12.99
C THR A 73 -8.41 -11.75 12.19
N ALA A 74 -7.38 -11.14 11.59
CA ALA A 74 -6.37 -11.87 10.82
C ALA A 74 -5.52 -12.79 11.69
N MET A 75 -5.14 -12.35 12.89
CA MET A 75 -4.45 -13.16 13.89
C MET A 75 -5.29 -14.39 14.28
N ARG A 76 -6.58 -14.21 14.56
CA ARG A 76 -7.50 -15.33 14.89
C ARG A 76 -7.65 -16.31 13.73
N ASP A 77 -7.71 -15.84 12.48
CA ASP A 77 -7.78 -16.70 11.29
C ASP A 77 -6.51 -17.54 11.13
N ILE A 78 -5.32 -16.93 11.30
CA ILE A 78 -4.04 -17.66 11.30
C ILE A 78 -4.01 -18.70 12.42
N THR A 79 -4.35 -18.29 13.64
CA THR A 79 -4.37 -19.16 14.82
C THR A 79 -5.30 -20.34 14.62
N LYS A 80 -6.52 -20.11 14.12
CA LYS A 80 -7.48 -21.16 13.79
C LYS A 80 -6.94 -22.12 12.73
N SER A 81 -6.26 -21.61 11.71
CA SER A 81 -5.63 -22.44 10.68
C SER A 81 -4.53 -23.33 11.26
N ILE A 82 -3.68 -22.79 12.16
CA ILE A 82 -2.62 -23.55 12.82
C ILE A 82 -3.17 -24.60 13.79
N LEU A 83 -4.17 -24.26 14.60
CA LEU A 83 -4.76 -25.19 15.57
C LEU A 83 -5.44 -26.38 14.90
N ASN A 84 -6.04 -26.17 13.72
CA ASN A 84 -6.71 -27.22 12.94
C ASN A 84 -5.85 -27.80 11.81
N ALA A 85 -4.55 -27.49 11.80
CA ALA A 85 -3.66 -27.98 10.75
C ALA A 85 -3.55 -29.52 10.78
N PRO A 86 -3.59 -30.19 9.61
CA PRO A 86 -3.45 -31.65 9.52
C PRO A 86 -1.99 -32.12 9.56
N LEU A 87 -1.05 -31.19 9.65
CA LEU A 87 0.39 -31.41 9.70
C LEU A 87 1.04 -30.50 10.77
N PRO A 88 2.23 -30.84 11.27
CA PRO A 88 2.95 -29.99 12.21
C PRO A 88 3.22 -28.59 11.67
N VAL A 89 2.94 -27.58 12.47
CA VAL A 89 3.30 -26.20 12.19
C VAL A 89 4.30 -25.74 13.23
N ILE A 90 5.46 -25.29 12.75
CA ILE A 90 6.53 -24.72 13.55
C ILE A 90 6.52 -23.21 13.31
N VAL A 91 6.39 -22.39 14.35
CA VAL A 91 6.60 -20.95 14.25
C VAL A 91 7.96 -20.64 14.82
N TYR A 92 8.80 -20.01 14.01
CA TYR A 92 10.16 -19.68 14.35
C TYR A 92 10.38 -18.17 14.21
N VAL A 93 10.55 -17.46 15.34
CA VAL A 93 10.87 -16.02 15.33
C VAL A 93 12.30 -15.86 14.85
N TYR A 94 12.47 -15.39 13.65
CA TYR A 94 13.73 -15.37 12.91
C TYR A 94 13.72 -14.27 11.83
N PRO A 95 14.87 -13.68 11.49
CA PRO A 95 16.24 -13.90 12.01
C PRO A 95 16.52 -13.23 13.36
N SER A 96 17.77 -13.25 13.80
CA SER A 96 18.21 -12.45 14.98
C SER A 96 17.84 -11.00 14.76
N GLY A 97 17.25 -10.35 15.79
CA GLY A 97 16.64 -9.02 15.70
C GLY A 97 15.15 -9.02 15.33
N ALA A 98 14.60 -10.14 14.89
CA ALA A 98 13.17 -10.29 14.64
C ALA A 98 12.36 -10.29 15.95
N ARG A 99 11.05 -10.08 15.81
CA ARG A 99 10.12 -10.05 16.95
C ARG A 99 8.80 -10.76 16.67
N ALA A 100 8.19 -11.27 17.72
CA ALA A 100 6.82 -11.73 17.75
C ALA A 100 6.00 -10.81 18.66
N ALA A 101 5.65 -9.61 18.17
CA ALA A 101 4.91 -8.65 18.98
C ALA A 101 3.39 -8.74 18.71
N SER A 102 2.58 -8.37 19.72
CA SER A 102 1.13 -8.28 19.63
C SER A 102 0.49 -9.58 19.06
N ALA A 103 -0.12 -9.52 17.88
CA ALA A 103 -0.66 -10.72 17.18
C ALA A 103 0.34 -11.87 17.06
N GLY A 104 1.64 -11.54 16.92
CA GLY A 104 2.71 -12.54 16.80
C GLY A 104 2.83 -13.45 18.02
N VAL A 105 2.55 -12.94 19.22
CA VAL A 105 2.52 -13.75 20.45
C VAL A 105 1.52 -14.89 20.31
N ILE A 106 0.29 -14.57 19.93
CA ILE A 106 -0.82 -15.54 19.86
C ILE A 106 -0.57 -16.56 18.75
N ILE A 107 -0.03 -16.10 17.61
CA ILE A 107 0.35 -16.98 16.50
C ILE A 107 1.43 -17.97 16.95
N ALA A 108 2.48 -17.50 17.65
CA ALA A 108 3.52 -18.35 18.19
C ALA A 108 2.97 -19.36 19.21
N GLN A 109 2.05 -18.92 20.09
CA GLN A 109 1.40 -19.80 21.07
C GLN A 109 0.54 -20.89 20.41
N ALA A 110 -0.05 -20.65 19.23
CA ALA A 110 -0.85 -21.62 18.52
C ALA A 110 -0.02 -22.75 17.86
N ALA A 111 1.25 -22.49 17.57
CA ALA A 111 2.14 -23.42 16.88
C ALA A 111 2.30 -24.75 17.63
N HIS A 112 2.48 -25.84 16.88
CA HIS A 112 2.84 -27.14 17.47
C HIS A 112 4.21 -27.09 18.12
N ILE A 113 5.15 -26.36 17.50
CA ILE A 113 6.44 -26.00 18.10
C ILE A 113 6.64 -24.50 17.92
N ALA A 114 6.92 -23.80 19.01
CA ALA A 114 7.34 -22.40 18.99
C ALA A 114 8.83 -22.32 19.24
N ALA A 115 9.55 -21.64 18.34
CA ALA A 115 11.00 -21.47 18.42
C ALA A 115 11.37 -20.01 18.22
N MET A 116 12.52 -19.62 18.77
CA MET A 116 13.07 -18.28 18.61
C MET A 116 14.57 -18.34 18.32
N ALA A 117 15.05 -17.42 17.49
CA ALA A 117 16.48 -17.21 17.31
C ALA A 117 17.06 -16.38 18.48
N PRO A 118 18.35 -16.53 18.82
CA PRO A 118 19.01 -15.63 19.77
C PRO A 118 18.89 -14.16 19.30
N GLY A 119 18.69 -13.24 20.27
CA GLY A 119 18.53 -11.82 19.97
C GLY A 119 17.16 -11.42 19.43
N THR A 120 16.15 -12.30 19.53
CA THR A 120 14.75 -12.00 19.24
C THR A 120 13.93 -11.77 20.51
N ASN A 121 12.75 -11.19 20.39
CA ASN A 121 11.84 -10.97 21.50
C ASN A 121 10.40 -11.32 21.16
N ILE A 122 9.63 -11.61 22.21
CA ILE A 122 8.20 -11.95 22.13
C ILE A 122 7.45 -11.20 23.23
N GLY A 123 6.27 -10.61 22.92
CA GLY A 123 5.46 -9.93 23.93
C GLY A 123 4.63 -8.77 23.43
N ALA A 124 4.28 -7.84 24.33
CA ALA A 124 3.49 -6.64 24.05
C ALA A 124 2.16 -6.95 23.32
N ALA A 125 1.37 -7.89 23.89
CA ALA A 125 0.14 -8.38 23.26
C ALA A 125 -1.14 -7.70 23.78
N HIS A 126 -1.04 -6.50 24.37
CA HIS A 126 -2.21 -5.77 24.84
C HIS A 126 -3.13 -5.40 23.65
N PRO A 127 -4.41 -5.79 23.67
CA PRO A 127 -5.32 -5.48 22.59
C PRO A 127 -5.64 -3.99 22.58
N VAL A 128 -5.50 -3.38 21.42
CA VAL A 128 -5.90 -2.00 21.19
C VAL A 128 -7.21 -2.01 20.40
N ALA A 129 -8.27 -1.50 21.00
CA ALA A 129 -9.56 -1.48 20.34
C ALA A 129 -9.62 -0.32 19.34
N ILE A 130 -10.02 -0.64 18.12
CA ILE A 130 -10.19 0.33 17.03
C ILE A 130 -11.69 0.62 16.92
N GLY A 131 -12.11 1.85 17.26
CA GLY A 131 -13.49 2.30 17.11
C GLY A 131 -13.84 2.58 15.64
N ILE A 132 -15.11 2.44 15.28
CA ILE A 132 -15.63 2.89 13.98
C ILE A 132 -15.59 4.42 13.96
N GLY A 133 -14.71 5.00 13.13
CA GLY A 133 -14.59 6.46 12.97
C GLY A 133 -13.43 7.13 13.69
N GLY A 134 -12.40 6.37 14.08
CA GLY A 134 -11.20 6.90 14.75
C GLY A 134 -11.22 6.62 16.26
N THR A 135 -10.29 7.26 16.99
CA THR A 135 -10.14 7.12 18.43
C THR A 135 -11.32 7.75 19.21
N ALA A 136 -12.52 7.20 19.07
CA ALA A 136 -13.47 7.32 20.15
C ALA A 136 -12.82 6.60 21.35
N GLU A 137 -12.55 7.32 22.44
CA GLU A 137 -12.25 6.68 23.74
C GLU A 137 -13.32 5.62 23.94
N LEU A 138 -12.95 4.36 23.72
CA LEU A 138 -13.84 3.27 24.05
C LEU A 138 -14.18 3.43 25.55
N ASP A 139 -15.45 3.38 25.85
CA ASP A 139 -15.91 3.29 27.23
C ASP A 139 -15.00 2.29 27.97
N LYS A 140 -14.48 2.70 29.11
CA LYS A 140 -13.57 1.89 29.96
C LYS A 140 -14.07 0.45 30.13
N ASN A 141 -15.39 0.25 30.10
CA ASN A 141 -16.01 -1.07 30.16
C ASN A 141 -15.80 -1.89 28.88
N MET A 142 -15.84 -1.26 27.71
CA MET A 142 -15.59 -1.94 26.42
C MET A 142 -14.12 -2.33 26.30
N SER A 143 -13.20 -1.46 26.66
CA SER A 143 -11.76 -1.75 26.70
C SER A 143 -11.46 -2.96 27.60
N LYS A 144 -12.03 -3.00 28.81
CA LYS A 144 -11.90 -4.17 29.71
C LYS A 144 -12.50 -5.45 29.14
N LYS A 145 -13.62 -5.38 28.40
CA LYS A 145 -14.20 -6.56 27.76
C LYS A 145 -13.26 -7.14 26.71
N VAL A 146 -12.71 -6.27 25.84
CA VAL A 146 -11.75 -6.69 24.79
C VAL A 146 -10.48 -7.28 25.42
N GLU A 147 -9.92 -6.64 26.44
CA GLU A 147 -8.76 -7.15 27.18
C GLU A 147 -9.02 -8.52 27.80
N ASN A 148 -10.18 -8.70 28.45
CA ASN A 148 -10.54 -9.95 29.10
C ASN A 148 -10.76 -11.08 28.08
N ASP A 149 -11.39 -10.79 26.93
CA ASP A 149 -11.54 -11.76 25.83
C ASP A 149 -10.18 -12.18 25.27
N ALA A 150 -9.31 -11.21 24.97
CA ALA A 150 -7.97 -11.49 24.47
C ALA A 150 -7.13 -12.29 25.46
N ALA A 151 -7.18 -11.97 26.76
CA ALA A 151 -6.48 -12.72 27.79
C ALA A 151 -7.00 -14.14 27.94
N ALA A 152 -8.32 -14.33 27.90
CA ALA A 152 -8.92 -15.67 27.96
C ALA A 152 -8.56 -16.50 26.72
N TYR A 153 -8.60 -15.89 25.54
CA TYR A 153 -8.20 -16.53 24.28
C TYR A 153 -6.74 -16.95 24.32
N ALA A 154 -5.84 -16.05 24.70
CA ALA A 154 -4.41 -16.32 24.79
C ALA A 154 -4.08 -17.46 25.76
N ARG A 155 -4.68 -17.47 26.97
CA ARG A 155 -4.53 -18.56 27.94
C ARG A 155 -5.02 -19.89 27.39
N SER A 156 -6.19 -19.89 26.75
CA SER A 156 -6.76 -21.11 26.17
C SER A 156 -5.80 -21.75 25.15
N ILE A 157 -5.17 -20.93 24.29
CA ILE A 157 -4.21 -21.40 23.29
C ILE A 157 -2.94 -21.93 23.96
N ALA A 158 -2.37 -21.17 24.90
CA ALA A 158 -1.17 -21.57 25.64
C ALA A 158 -1.39 -22.90 26.37
N LYS A 159 -2.55 -23.08 27.00
CA LYS A 159 -2.95 -24.30 27.67
C LYS A 159 -3.00 -25.53 26.73
N ILE A 160 -3.60 -25.36 25.53
CA ILE A 160 -3.66 -26.44 24.51
C ILE A 160 -2.26 -26.92 24.14
N ARG A 161 -1.27 -26.04 24.15
CA ARG A 161 0.12 -26.34 23.79
C ARG A 161 1.03 -26.62 24.98
N GLY A 162 0.50 -26.61 26.21
CA GLY A 162 1.27 -26.87 27.45
C GLY A 162 2.27 -25.77 27.76
N ARG A 163 2.00 -24.52 27.32
CA ARG A 163 2.85 -23.35 27.55
C ARG A 163 2.35 -22.49 28.70
N SER A 164 3.12 -21.46 29.07
CA SER A 164 2.87 -20.60 30.24
C SER A 164 1.61 -19.75 30.08
N GLU A 165 0.50 -20.17 30.69
CA GLU A 165 -0.75 -19.40 30.74
C GLU A 165 -0.56 -18.08 31.51
N GLU A 166 0.24 -18.10 32.58
CA GLU A 166 0.51 -16.94 33.43
C GLU A 166 1.24 -15.84 32.63
N TRP A 167 2.29 -16.23 31.90
CA TRP A 167 3.06 -15.24 31.15
C TRP A 167 2.24 -14.63 30.00
N VAL A 168 1.52 -15.48 29.25
CA VAL A 168 0.74 -14.96 28.12
C VAL A 168 -0.37 -14.01 28.57
N GLU A 169 -0.94 -14.22 29.77
CA GLU A 169 -1.86 -13.27 30.38
C GLU A 169 -1.18 -11.93 30.72
N LYS A 170 0.06 -11.98 31.25
CA LYS A 170 0.85 -10.76 31.49
C LYS A 170 1.21 -10.02 30.20
N ALA A 171 1.55 -10.76 29.15
CA ALA A 171 1.80 -10.17 27.82
C ALA A 171 0.59 -9.42 27.29
N VAL A 172 -0.65 -9.93 27.53
CA VAL A 172 -1.89 -9.26 27.14
C VAL A 172 -2.24 -8.11 28.07
N ARG A 173 -2.23 -8.32 29.40
CA ARG A 173 -2.71 -7.33 30.37
C ARG A 173 -1.71 -6.22 30.70
N LYS A 174 -0.41 -6.55 30.67
CA LYS A 174 0.68 -5.66 31.10
C LYS A 174 1.66 -5.30 29.99
N SER A 175 1.39 -5.74 28.75
CA SER A 175 2.31 -5.57 27.62
C SER A 175 3.73 -6.09 27.90
N GLU A 176 3.86 -7.14 28.73
CA GLU A 176 5.15 -7.75 29.06
C GLU A 176 5.81 -8.28 27.78
N SER A 177 7.12 -8.04 27.65
CA SER A 177 7.93 -8.53 26.53
C SER A 177 9.22 -9.11 27.07
N ILE A 178 9.64 -10.24 26.52
CA ILE A 178 10.79 -11.02 27.00
C ILE A 178 11.69 -11.47 25.84
N THR A 179 12.93 -11.75 26.16
CA THR A 179 13.94 -12.29 25.25
C THR A 179 13.70 -13.78 24.96
N ALA A 180 14.36 -14.31 23.93
CA ALA A 180 14.30 -15.74 23.58
C ALA A 180 14.69 -16.66 24.75
N ASP A 181 15.74 -16.31 25.49
CA ASP A 181 16.23 -17.11 26.62
C ASP A 181 15.25 -17.11 27.81
N GLU A 182 14.64 -15.96 28.09
CA GLU A 182 13.60 -15.84 29.12
C GLU A 182 12.34 -16.62 28.69
N ALA A 183 11.96 -16.52 27.42
CA ALA A 183 10.81 -17.22 26.85
C ALA A 183 10.97 -18.75 26.97
N LEU A 184 12.17 -19.28 26.76
CA LEU A 184 12.46 -20.70 26.96
C LEU A 184 12.37 -21.08 28.45
N LYS A 185 12.99 -20.30 29.34
CA LYS A 185 12.96 -20.54 30.80
C LYS A 185 11.54 -20.51 31.38
N LEU A 186 10.70 -19.61 30.87
CA LEU A 186 9.31 -19.46 31.31
C LEU A 186 8.34 -20.42 30.59
N LYS A 187 8.84 -21.28 29.72
CA LYS A 187 8.03 -22.21 28.90
C LYS A 187 7.01 -21.50 28.04
N VAL A 188 7.38 -20.34 27.52
CA VAL A 188 6.61 -19.59 26.53
C VAL A 188 6.86 -20.13 25.12
N ILE A 189 8.09 -20.60 24.90
CA ILE A 189 8.50 -21.30 23.68
C ILE A 189 9.15 -22.64 24.03
N ASP A 190 9.36 -23.46 23.00
CA ASP A 190 9.88 -24.81 23.17
C ASP A 190 11.39 -24.90 22.89
N ILE A 191 11.96 -24.00 22.08
CA ILE A 191 13.32 -24.12 21.55
C ILE A 191 13.90 -22.72 21.27
N VAL A 192 15.19 -22.57 21.59
CA VAL A 192 16.04 -21.49 21.05
C VAL A 192 17.04 -22.14 20.08
N ALA A 193 17.08 -21.67 18.84
CA ALA A 193 17.99 -22.15 17.80
C ALA A 193 18.58 -20.97 17.03
N PRO A 194 19.88 -20.97 16.67
CA PRO A 194 20.49 -19.85 15.96
C PRO A 194 20.13 -19.78 14.46
N ASP A 195 19.81 -20.91 13.86
CA ASP A 195 19.50 -21.06 12.45
C ASP A 195 18.52 -22.22 12.20
N LEU A 196 18.06 -22.34 10.96
CA LEU A 196 17.08 -23.34 10.56
C LEU A 196 17.62 -24.77 10.67
N ASP A 197 18.90 -24.99 10.40
CA ASP A 197 19.52 -26.31 10.48
C ASP A 197 19.59 -26.78 11.93
N LYS A 198 19.94 -25.89 12.84
CA LYS A 198 19.94 -26.17 14.30
C LYS A 198 18.52 -26.36 14.83
N LEU A 199 17.55 -25.61 14.31
CA LEU A 199 16.13 -25.82 14.65
C LEU A 199 15.70 -27.22 14.23
N LEU A 200 15.95 -27.63 12.97
CA LEU A 200 15.60 -28.96 12.48
C LEU A 200 16.27 -30.06 13.33
N ALA A 201 17.55 -29.91 13.64
CA ALA A 201 18.27 -30.85 14.50
C ALA A 201 17.64 -30.96 15.93
N ALA A 202 17.18 -29.82 16.48
CA ALA A 202 16.60 -29.76 17.83
C ALA A 202 15.17 -30.34 17.91
N ILE A 203 14.43 -30.38 16.79
CA ILE A 203 13.08 -30.92 16.75
C ILE A 203 13.03 -32.37 16.28
N ASP A 204 14.18 -32.97 15.93
CA ASP A 204 14.19 -34.39 15.53
C ASP A 204 13.67 -35.30 16.63
N GLN A 205 12.87 -36.27 16.25
CA GLN A 205 12.19 -37.24 17.16
C GLN A 205 11.29 -36.56 18.23
N LYS A 206 11.06 -35.23 18.17
CA LYS A 206 10.14 -34.55 19.09
C LYS A 206 8.71 -35.00 18.82
N GLU A 207 8.00 -35.34 19.88
CA GLU A 207 6.59 -35.71 19.80
C GLU A 207 5.71 -34.46 19.68
N VAL A 208 4.81 -34.48 18.71
CA VAL A 208 3.82 -33.40 18.50
C VAL A 208 2.43 -34.04 18.31
N THR A 209 1.42 -33.41 18.89
CA THR A 209 0.03 -33.85 18.71
C THR A 209 -0.62 -33.01 17.61
N VAL A 210 -0.94 -33.66 16.50
CA VAL A 210 -1.57 -33.07 15.31
C VAL A 210 -2.90 -33.74 15.06
N ALA A 211 -3.98 -32.97 14.97
CA ALA A 211 -5.34 -33.49 14.76
C ALA A 211 -5.70 -34.65 15.73
N GLY A 212 -5.30 -34.52 17.00
CA GLY A 212 -5.56 -35.52 18.04
C GLY A 212 -4.68 -36.78 17.99
N LYS A 213 -3.71 -36.88 17.07
CA LYS A 213 -2.75 -37.97 16.95
C LYS A 213 -1.34 -37.50 17.30
N THR A 214 -0.69 -38.20 18.24
CA THR A 214 0.72 -37.94 18.55
C THR A 214 1.60 -38.64 17.52
N ARG A 215 2.57 -37.89 16.98
CA ARG A 215 3.58 -38.44 16.06
C ARG A 215 4.95 -37.85 16.37
N LYS A 216 6.00 -38.57 16.03
CA LYS A 216 7.39 -38.09 16.09
C LYS A 216 7.76 -37.40 14.79
N LEU A 217 8.43 -36.27 14.90
CA LEU A 217 8.97 -35.56 13.73
C LEU A 217 10.23 -36.30 13.24
N SER A 218 10.36 -36.43 11.92
CA SER A 218 11.58 -36.92 11.28
C SER A 218 12.23 -35.74 10.54
N THR A 219 13.37 -35.29 11.03
CA THR A 219 14.08 -34.17 10.47
C THR A 219 15.51 -34.49 10.00
N VAL A 220 15.94 -35.72 10.23
CA VAL A 220 17.25 -36.18 9.73
C VAL A 220 17.30 -36.10 8.20
N ASN A 221 18.27 -35.39 7.66
CA ASN A 221 18.42 -35.13 6.22
C ASN A 221 17.19 -34.47 5.58
N ALA A 222 16.38 -33.73 6.36
CA ALA A 222 15.22 -33.02 5.85
C ALA A 222 15.63 -32.00 4.79
N VAL A 223 14.80 -31.88 3.77
CA VAL A 223 14.94 -30.86 2.73
C VAL A 223 13.94 -29.74 3.03
N THR A 224 14.42 -28.52 3.01
CA THR A 224 13.55 -27.34 3.14
C THR A 224 13.15 -26.82 1.78
N ASP A 225 11.86 -26.75 1.53
CA ASP A 225 11.29 -26.15 0.31
C ASP A 225 10.75 -24.76 0.63
N ASN A 226 11.51 -23.75 0.25
CA ASN A 226 11.19 -22.35 0.56
C ASN A 226 10.10 -21.82 -0.37
N LYS A 227 8.90 -21.70 0.14
CA LYS A 227 7.70 -21.23 -0.58
C LYS A 227 7.55 -19.72 -0.46
N LYS A 228 8.09 -19.00 -1.46
CA LYS A 228 7.89 -17.55 -1.56
C LYS A 228 6.44 -17.21 -1.90
N MET A 229 6.04 -16.02 -1.56
CA MET A 229 4.75 -15.48 -2.02
C MET A 229 4.69 -15.49 -3.55
N SER A 230 3.55 -15.89 -4.11
CA SER A 230 3.29 -15.68 -5.53
C SER A 230 3.22 -14.18 -5.82
N THR A 231 3.45 -13.77 -7.07
CA THR A 231 3.36 -12.36 -7.46
C THR A 231 2.03 -11.73 -7.05
N ARG A 232 0.92 -12.46 -7.21
CA ARG A 232 -0.41 -12.02 -6.77
C ARG A 232 -0.47 -11.77 -5.26
N GLN A 233 0.03 -12.70 -4.46
CA GLN A 233 0.06 -12.58 -2.99
C GLN A 233 0.93 -11.40 -2.55
N GLY A 234 2.10 -11.24 -3.19
CA GLY A 234 3.00 -10.11 -2.92
C GLY A 234 2.35 -8.75 -3.23
N ILE A 235 1.65 -8.62 -4.36
CA ILE A 235 0.91 -7.41 -4.71
C ILE A 235 -0.19 -7.13 -3.68
N LEU A 236 -1.02 -8.14 -3.34
CA LEU A 236 -2.09 -7.96 -2.36
C LEU A 236 -1.55 -7.58 -0.97
N SER A 237 -0.46 -8.19 -0.55
CA SER A 237 0.22 -7.84 0.71
C SER A 237 0.74 -6.40 0.68
N ALA A 238 1.41 -5.99 -0.40
CA ALA A 238 1.93 -4.64 -0.55
C ALA A 238 0.81 -3.58 -0.55
N ILE A 239 -0.29 -3.82 -1.26
CA ILE A 239 -1.42 -2.88 -1.30
C ILE A 239 -2.11 -2.74 0.07
N SER A 240 -2.03 -3.78 0.92
CA SER A 240 -2.58 -3.76 2.29
C SER A 240 -1.64 -3.09 3.31
N ASP A 241 -0.49 -2.54 2.88
CA ASP A 241 0.34 -1.67 3.70
C ASP A 241 -0.28 -0.25 3.76
N PRO A 242 -0.42 0.36 4.96
CA PRO A 242 -1.02 1.69 5.11
C PRO A 242 -0.36 2.77 4.24
N ASN A 243 0.98 2.73 4.13
CA ASN A 243 1.74 3.72 3.36
C ASN A 243 1.46 3.60 1.86
N ILE A 244 1.43 2.36 1.36
CA ILE A 244 1.16 2.08 -0.06
C ILE A 244 -0.29 2.41 -0.41
N ALA A 245 -1.25 2.01 0.42
CA ALA A 245 -2.67 2.33 0.23
C ALA A 245 -2.91 3.85 0.18
N TYR A 246 -2.24 4.61 1.06
CA TYR A 246 -2.30 6.06 1.07
C TYR A 246 -1.69 6.68 -0.19
N LEU A 247 -0.51 6.25 -0.62
CA LEU A 247 0.12 6.75 -1.84
C LEU A 247 -0.74 6.46 -3.08
N LEU A 248 -1.32 5.26 -3.17
CA LEU A 248 -2.24 4.89 -4.24
C LEU A 248 -3.49 5.78 -4.23
N LEU A 249 -4.03 6.13 -3.04
CA LEU A 249 -5.15 7.05 -2.90
C LEU A 249 -4.81 8.43 -3.46
N LEU A 250 -3.65 8.99 -3.08
CA LEU A 250 -3.22 10.31 -3.57
C LEU A 250 -2.96 10.31 -5.08
N ILE A 251 -2.27 9.30 -5.62
CA ILE A 251 -2.03 9.14 -7.06
C ILE A 251 -3.37 9.02 -7.80
N GLY A 252 -4.28 8.24 -7.24
CA GLY A 252 -5.61 8.05 -7.79
C GLY A 252 -6.41 9.33 -7.89
N LEU A 253 -6.46 10.11 -6.81
CA LEU A 253 -7.14 11.39 -6.76
C LEU A 253 -6.48 12.43 -7.70
N ALA A 254 -5.15 12.48 -7.74
CA ALA A 254 -4.43 13.37 -8.65
C ALA A 254 -4.70 13.01 -10.12
N GLY A 255 -4.71 11.72 -10.47
CA GLY A 255 -5.01 11.26 -11.82
C GLY A 255 -6.43 11.61 -12.28
N LEU A 256 -7.44 11.42 -11.41
CA LEU A 256 -8.81 11.85 -11.70
C LEU A 256 -8.92 13.38 -11.82
N TYR A 257 -8.23 14.10 -10.94
CA TYR A 257 -8.19 15.58 -11.04
C TYR A 257 -7.69 16.03 -12.42
N PHE A 258 -6.63 15.40 -12.93
CA PHE A 258 -6.11 15.71 -14.26
C PHE A 258 -7.11 15.45 -15.38
N GLU A 259 -7.80 14.31 -15.34
CA GLU A 259 -8.81 13.96 -16.34
C GLU A 259 -9.96 14.97 -16.37
N PHE A 260 -10.45 15.40 -15.19
CA PHE A 260 -11.50 16.43 -15.10
C PHE A 260 -11.03 17.83 -15.47
N SER A 261 -9.76 18.13 -15.24
CA SER A 261 -9.20 19.47 -15.52
C SER A 261 -8.76 19.63 -16.97
N THR A 262 -8.37 18.53 -17.64
CA THR A 262 -7.84 18.53 -19.00
C THR A 262 -8.48 17.39 -19.79
N PRO A 263 -9.74 17.53 -20.22
CA PRO A 263 -10.45 16.46 -20.95
C PRO A 263 -9.66 16.02 -22.18
N GLY A 264 -9.43 14.70 -22.30
CA GLY A 264 -8.65 14.10 -23.39
C GLY A 264 -7.26 13.60 -22.99
N ALA A 265 -6.80 13.86 -21.78
CA ALA A 265 -5.58 13.28 -21.24
C ALA A 265 -5.83 11.88 -20.66
N ILE A 266 -6.25 10.92 -21.48
CA ILE A 266 -6.74 9.59 -21.09
C ILE A 266 -5.79 8.85 -20.12
N LEU A 267 -4.47 8.95 -20.31
CA LEU A 267 -3.49 8.19 -19.54
C LEU A 267 -3.51 8.49 -18.03
N PRO A 268 -3.52 9.76 -17.57
CA PRO A 268 -3.63 10.07 -16.14
C PRO A 268 -4.92 9.56 -15.50
N GLY A 269 -6.06 9.66 -16.22
CA GLY A 269 -7.34 9.17 -15.74
C GLY A 269 -7.36 7.65 -15.54
N VAL A 270 -6.81 6.90 -16.49
CA VAL A 270 -6.71 5.42 -16.40
C VAL A 270 -5.81 5.01 -15.23
N ILE A 271 -4.62 5.61 -15.11
CA ILE A 271 -3.70 5.34 -13.98
C ILE A 271 -4.38 5.73 -12.66
N GLY A 272 -5.04 6.88 -12.62
CA GLY A 272 -5.78 7.33 -11.45
C GLY A 272 -6.88 6.38 -11.04
N GLY A 273 -7.70 5.92 -11.98
CA GLY A 273 -8.78 4.96 -11.74
C GLY A 273 -8.26 3.62 -11.19
N ILE A 274 -7.22 3.06 -11.80
CA ILE A 274 -6.58 1.82 -11.33
C ILE A 274 -6.03 2.03 -9.91
N SER A 275 -5.31 3.13 -9.67
CA SER A 275 -4.73 3.44 -8.35
C SER A 275 -5.82 3.56 -7.28
N LEU A 276 -6.97 4.19 -7.58
CA LEU A 276 -8.09 4.27 -6.64
C LEU A 276 -8.71 2.91 -6.33
N LEU A 277 -8.92 2.07 -7.33
CA LEU A 277 -9.45 0.72 -7.10
C LEU A 277 -8.53 -0.09 -6.18
N LEU A 278 -7.21 -0.01 -6.41
CA LEU A 278 -6.21 -0.64 -5.56
C LEU A 278 -6.16 -0.01 -4.16
N ALA A 279 -6.26 1.32 -4.07
CA ALA A 279 -6.33 2.02 -2.80
C ALA A 279 -7.55 1.59 -1.99
N PHE A 280 -8.74 1.53 -2.60
CA PHE A 280 -9.95 1.07 -1.92
C PHE A 280 -9.85 -0.38 -1.45
N PHE A 281 -9.21 -1.25 -2.22
CA PHE A 281 -8.92 -2.60 -1.77
C PHE A 281 -8.02 -2.58 -0.52
N GLY A 282 -6.91 -1.84 -0.54
CA GLY A 282 -6.01 -1.70 0.62
C GLY A 282 -6.74 -1.14 1.84
N LEU A 283 -7.48 -0.03 1.66
CA LEU A 283 -8.24 0.63 2.72
C LEU A 283 -9.33 -0.28 3.31
N SER A 284 -9.95 -1.17 2.51
CA SER A 284 -10.94 -2.12 3.01
C SER A 284 -10.37 -3.17 3.97
N THR A 285 -9.07 -3.39 3.94
CA THR A 285 -8.36 -4.33 4.82
C THR A 285 -7.73 -3.66 6.04
N LEU A 286 -7.82 -2.34 6.14
CA LEU A 286 -7.18 -1.52 7.18
C LEU A 286 -8.22 -0.76 8.02
N PRO A 287 -7.91 -0.43 9.27
CA PRO A 287 -8.78 0.41 10.10
C PRO A 287 -8.65 1.88 9.66
N VAL A 288 -9.56 2.33 8.80
CA VAL A 288 -9.57 3.70 8.28
C VAL A 288 -10.53 4.60 9.02
N ASN A 289 -10.13 5.85 9.23
CA ASN A 289 -10.98 6.91 9.74
C ASN A 289 -11.67 7.61 8.55
N TYR A 290 -13.00 7.48 8.49
CA TYR A 290 -13.82 8.11 7.44
C TYR A 290 -13.69 9.63 7.41
N THR A 291 -13.49 10.29 8.57
CA THR A 291 -13.25 11.74 8.63
C THR A 291 -11.96 12.10 7.89
N GLY A 292 -10.92 11.29 8.01
CA GLY A 292 -9.67 11.46 7.25
C GLY A 292 -9.92 11.37 5.74
N ILE A 293 -10.67 10.37 5.27
CA ILE A 293 -11.04 10.24 3.86
C ILE A 293 -11.82 11.47 3.37
N LEU A 294 -12.85 11.88 4.13
CA LEU A 294 -13.68 13.04 3.78
C LEU A 294 -12.88 14.33 3.70
N LEU A 295 -11.93 14.56 4.60
CA LEU A 295 -11.05 15.72 4.55
C LEU A 295 -10.12 15.70 3.34
N ILE A 296 -9.58 14.53 2.95
CA ILE A 296 -8.77 14.39 1.73
C ILE A 296 -9.61 14.68 0.49
N VAL A 297 -10.83 14.13 0.39
CA VAL A 297 -11.75 14.42 -0.73
C VAL A 297 -12.13 15.88 -0.74
N PHE A 298 -12.41 16.48 0.42
CA PHE A 298 -12.74 17.90 0.54
C PHE A 298 -11.58 18.79 0.09
N SER A 299 -10.33 18.41 0.37
CA SER A 299 -9.15 19.13 -0.13
C SER A 299 -9.13 19.22 -1.66
N ILE A 300 -9.45 18.12 -2.35
CA ILE A 300 -9.53 18.09 -3.82
C ILE A 300 -10.64 19.01 -4.33
N ILE A 301 -11.79 19.00 -3.66
CA ILE A 301 -12.91 19.90 -4.00
C ILE A 301 -12.46 21.37 -3.88
N LEU A 302 -11.73 21.72 -2.82
CA LEU A 302 -11.20 23.06 -2.62
C LEU A 302 -10.19 23.44 -3.71
N PHE A 303 -9.29 22.54 -4.11
CA PHE A 303 -8.35 22.77 -5.20
C PHE A 303 -9.06 22.97 -6.57
N ILE A 304 -10.12 22.20 -6.84
CA ILE A 304 -10.94 22.38 -8.05
C ILE A 304 -11.69 23.72 -8.00
N ALA A 305 -12.24 24.05 -6.84
CA ALA A 305 -12.98 25.31 -6.67
C ALA A 305 -12.10 26.54 -6.86
N GLU A 306 -10.84 26.52 -6.43
CA GLU A 306 -9.88 27.62 -6.63
C GLU A 306 -9.70 27.99 -8.11
N ILE A 307 -9.70 26.99 -9.02
CA ILE A 307 -9.58 27.24 -10.46
C ILE A 307 -10.80 27.99 -11.02
N LYS A 308 -11.99 27.74 -10.44
CA LYS A 308 -13.25 28.34 -10.92
C LYS A 308 -13.62 29.62 -10.19
N ILE A 309 -13.24 29.74 -8.93
CA ILE A 309 -13.55 30.85 -8.03
C ILE A 309 -12.23 31.56 -7.73
N MET A 310 -11.99 32.75 -8.27
CA MET A 310 -10.77 33.50 -7.99
C MET A 310 -10.72 33.97 -6.53
N SER A 311 -10.32 33.03 -5.63
CA SER A 311 -10.23 33.32 -4.19
C SER A 311 -8.86 33.83 -3.75
N HIS A 312 -7.98 34.14 -4.69
CA HIS A 312 -6.61 34.63 -4.43
C HIS A 312 -5.76 33.69 -3.57
N GLY A 313 -6.01 32.37 -3.68
CA GLY A 313 -5.26 31.34 -2.98
C GLY A 313 -5.85 30.90 -1.63
N MET A 314 -6.95 31.51 -1.15
CA MET A 314 -7.56 31.12 0.12
C MET A 314 -8.08 29.68 0.13
N LEU A 315 -8.73 29.24 -0.96
CA LEU A 315 -9.20 27.85 -1.08
C LEU A 315 -8.03 26.88 -1.23
N THR A 316 -6.93 27.29 -1.86
CA THR A 316 -5.69 26.50 -1.93
C THR A 316 -5.11 26.27 -0.54
N VAL A 317 -5.01 27.31 0.30
CA VAL A 317 -4.54 27.18 1.68
C VAL A 317 -5.45 26.25 2.48
N GLY A 318 -6.77 26.44 2.38
CA GLY A 318 -7.76 25.53 3.00
C GLY A 318 -7.61 24.09 2.51
N GLY A 319 -7.37 23.88 1.21
CA GLY A 319 -7.12 22.57 0.62
C GLY A 319 -5.86 21.90 1.18
N VAL A 320 -4.76 22.63 1.31
CA VAL A 320 -3.52 22.10 1.91
C VAL A 320 -3.74 21.71 3.37
N ILE A 321 -4.39 22.55 4.17
CA ILE A 321 -4.72 22.25 5.56
C ILE A 321 -5.61 21.01 5.65
N SER A 322 -6.66 20.94 4.82
CA SER A 322 -7.58 19.80 4.79
C SER A 322 -6.88 18.51 4.38
N LEU A 323 -5.98 18.57 3.38
CA LEU A 323 -5.16 17.43 2.97
C LEU A 323 -4.25 16.93 4.10
N ALA A 324 -3.54 17.86 4.76
CA ALA A 324 -2.64 17.51 5.87
C ALA A 324 -3.40 16.87 7.05
N LEU A 325 -4.50 17.48 7.48
CA LEU A 325 -5.35 16.94 8.55
C LEU A 325 -5.98 15.61 8.16
N GLY A 326 -6.52 15.51 6.95
CA GLY A 326 -7.10 14.28 6.44
C GLY A 326 -6.10 13.14 6.36
N SER A 327 -4.88 13.41 5.90
CA SER A 327 -3.80 12.42 5.84
C SER A 327 -3.34 11.99 7.23
N PHE A 328 -3.27 12.90 8.18
CA PHE A 328 -2.92 12.59 9.57
C PHE A 328 -3.99 11.73 10.24
N LEU A 329 -5.26 12.03 10.01
CA LEU A 329 -6.39 11.32 10.62
C LEU A 329 -6.73 10.00 9.91
N LEU A 330 -6.26 9.76 8.68
CA LEU A 330 -6.68 8.62 7.84
C LEU A 330 -6.49 7.27 8.53
N PHE A 331 -5.36 7.07 9.20
CA PHE A 331 -5.02 5.86 9.95
C PHE A 331 -4.76 6.19 11.43
N GLU A 332 -5.73 6.85 12.05
CA GLU A 332 -5.69 7.11 13.48
C GLU A 332 -6.03 5.82 14.25
N THR A 333 -4.99 5.04 14.54
CA THR A 333 -5.10 3.77 15.27
C THR A 333 -4.11 3.74 16.43
N PRO A 334 -4.48 3.14 17.58
CA PRO A 334 -3.55 2.91 18.68
C PRO A 334 -2.39 1.99 18.30
N GLU A 335 -2.58 1.07 17.34
CA GLU A 335 -1.56 0.13 16.87
C GLU A 335 -0.52 0.85 16.00
N PRO A 336 0.74 1.03 16.46
CA PRO A 336 1.75 1.77 15.70
C PRO A 336 2.06 1.17 14.33
N ALA A 337 1.92 -0.14 14.19
CA ALA A 337 2.20 -0.87 12.96
C ALA A 337 1.19 -0.57 11.83
N LEU A 338 0.00 -0.09 12.19
CA LEU A 338 -1.07 0.26 11.24
C LEU A 338 -1.16 1.77 10.99
N ARG A 339 -0.28 2.58 11.60
CA ARG A 339 -0.23 4.02 11.38
C ARG A 339 0.51 4.36 10.09
N LEU A 340 0.11 5.46 9.49
CA LEU A 340 0.87 6.06 8.41
C LEU A 340 2.22 6.61 8.94
N SER A 341 3.31 6.19 8.31
CA SER A 341 4.64 6.66 8.69
C SER A 341 4.79 8.15 8.37
N PHE A 342 5.28 8.95 9.33
CA PHE A 342 5.62 10.36 9.10
C PHE A 342 6.64 10.55 7.97
N GLN A 343 7.52 9.57 7.75
CA GLN A 343 8.49 9.57 6.64
C GLN A 343 7.80 9.48 5.27
N VAL A 344 6.58 8.95 5.20
CA VAL A 344 5.76 8.90 3.97
C VAL A 344 4.76 10.04 3.96
N LEU A 345 4.08 10.31 5.08
CA LEU A 345 3.05 11.35 5.19
C LEU A 345 3.58 12.72 4.80
N ILE A 346 4.68 13.17 5.45
CA ILE A 346 5.18 14.53 5.25
C ILE A 346 5.61 14.78 3.81
N PRO A 347 6.47 13.96 3.18
CA PRO A 347 6.82 14.14 1.77
C PRO A 347 5.62 14.05 0.84
N ALA A 348 4.69 13.13 1.08
CA ALA A 348 3.53 12.95 0.22
C ALA A 348 2.60 14.16 0.25
N VAL A 349 2.32 14.73 1.45
CA VAL A 349 1.55 15.97 1.59
C VAL A 349 2.26 17.15 0.93
N LEU A 350 3.57 17.28 1.09
CA LEU A 350 4.35 18.36 0.46
C LEU A 350 4.34 18.25 -1.06
N VAL A 351 4.55 17.05 -1.60
CA VAL A 351 4.54 16.80 -3.05
C VAL A 351 3.14 17.04 -3.62
N ALA A 352 2.09 16.49 -3.00
CA ALA A 352 0.72 16.68 -3.44
C ALA A 352 0.30 18.16 -3.39
N SER A 353 0.59 18.85 -2.27
CA SER A 353 0.29 20.28 -2.12
C SER A 353 1.05 21.11 -3.14
N GLY A 354 2.35 20.87 -3.30
CA GLY A 354 3.19 21.56 -4.29
C GLY A 354 2.68 21.36 -5.73
N PHE A 355 2.29 20.13 -6.04
CA PHE A 355 1.68 19.80 -7.32
C PHE A 355 0.40 20.61 -7.57
N PHE A 356 -0.55 20.63 -6.66
CA PHE A 356 -1.79 21.41 -6.82
C PHE A 356 -1.52 22.91 -6.89
N ILE A 357 -0.60 23.45 -6.08
CA ILE A 357 -0.20 24.85 -6.13
C ILE A 357 0.34 25.22 -7.52
N VAL A 358 1.22 24.40 -8.10
CA VAL A 358 1.78 24.63 -9.44
C VAL A 358 0.68 24.57 -10.51
N VAL A 359 -0.20 23.57 -10.45
CA VAL A 359 -1.30 23.43 -11.43
C VAL A 359 -2.26 24.61 -11.35
N ILE A 360 -2.65 25.01 -10.14
CA ILE A 360 -3.52 26.19 -9.93
C ILE A 360 -2.84 27.45 -10.46
N TRP A 361 -1.56 27.66 -10.14
CA TRP A 361 -0.79 28.80 -10.65
C TRP A 361 -0.76 28.85 -12.18
N LEU A 362 -0.52 27.70 -12.84
CA LEU A 362 -0.54 27.59 -14.30
C LEU A 362 -1.93 27.88 -14.87
N ALA A 363 -2.98 27.36 -14.24
CA ALA A 363 -4.37 27.59 -14.67
C ALA A 363 -4.75 29.07 -14.57
N VAL A 364 -4.46 29.71 -13.42
CA VAL A 364 -4.69 31.15 -13.22
C VAL A 364 -3.88 32.00 -14.22
N LYS A 365 -2.60 31.67 -14.42
CA LYS A 365 -1.76 32.34 -15.41
C LYS A 365 -2.31 32.19 -16.83
N ALA A 366 -2.87 31.05 -17.19
CA ALA A 366 -3.49 30.83 -18.48
C ALA A 366 -4.77 31.68 -18.65
N GLN A 367 -5.61 31.78 -17.61
CA GLN A 367 -6.82 32.60 -17.60
C GLN A 367 -6.52 34.11 -17.65
N MET A 368 -5.42 34.55 -17.04
CA MET A 368 -5.01 35.94 -17.04
C MET A 368 -4.39 36.39 -18.38
N ARG A 369 -4.09 35.48 -19.30
CA ARG A 369 -3.64 35.87 -20.64
C ARG A 369 -4.79 36.57 -21.34
N LYS A 370 -4.60 37.87 -21.63
CA LYS A 370 -5.55 38.63 -22.46
C LYS A 370 -5.71 37.92 -23.80
N HIS A 371 -6.90 37.46 -24.09
CA HIS A 371 -7.26 37.03 -25.43
C HIS A 371 -7.42 38.27 -26.28
N TYR A 372 -6.38 38.63 -27.04
CA TYR A 372 -6.50 39.58 -28.11
C TYR A 372 -7.22 38.88 -29.26
N SER A 373 -8.53 38.85 -29.23
CA SER A 373 -9.34 38.32 -30.31
C SER A 373 -10.25 39.43 -30.84
N GLY A 374 -10.38 39.52 -32.15
CA GLY A 374 -11.22 40.49 -32.80
C GLY A 374 -10.51 41.85 -33.09
N THR A 375 -11.30 42.88 -33.32
CA THR A 375 -10.84 44.22 -33.72
C THR A 375 -9.87 44.90 -32.75
N GLU A 376 -9.94 44.55 -31.44
CA GLU A 376 -9.01 45.07 -30.43
C GLU A 376 -7.56 44.60 -30.63
N SER A 377 -7.35 43.41 -31.26
CA SER A 377 -6.00 42.93 -31.57
C SER A 377 -5.33 43.67 -32.73
N MET A 378 -6.10 44.41 -33.50
CA MET A 378 -5.63 45.17 -34.64
C MET A 378 -5.15 46.59 -34.23
N ILE A 379 -5.68 47.12 -33.13
CA ILE A 379 -5.29 48.47 -32.61
C ILE A 379 -3.83 48.45 -32.22
N GLU A 380 -3.10 49.49 -32.57
CA GLU A 380 -1.64 49.61 -32.38
C GLU A 380 -0.81 48.72 -33.34
N GLY A 381 -1.46 47.91 -34.19
CA GLY A 381 -0.81 47.07 -35.20
C GLY A 381 -0.19 47.94 -36.32
N GLN A 382 0.88 47.41 -36.96
CA GLN A 382 1.55 48.08 -38.07
C GLN A 382 1.17 47.39 -39.37
N GLY A 383 0.62 48.18 -40.33
CA GLY A 383 0.32 47.78 -41.69
C GLY A 383 1.12 48.58 -42.69
N GLU A 384 0.82 48.41 -44.00
CA GLU A 384 1.39 49.14 -45.11
C GLU A 384 0.29 49.71 -46.01
N ALA A 385 0.39 50.98 -46.39
CA ALA A 385 -0.53 51.56 -47.29
C ALA A 385 -0.34 50.97 -48.71
N SER A 386 -1.31 50.24 -49.20
CA SER A 386 -1.25 49.62 -50.54
C SER A 386 -1.63 50.50 -51.67
N THR A 387 -2.38 51.62 -51.39
CA THR A 387 -2.67 52.75 -52.27
C THR A 387 -2.38 54.03 -51.54
N ASP A 388 -2.33 55.15 -52.26
CA ASP A 388 -2.40 56.42 -51.60
C ASP A 388 -3.67 56.52 -50.78
N ILE A 389 -3.58 57.13 -49.59
CA ILE A 389 -4.74 57.33 -48.67
C ILE A 389 -4.91 58.88 -48.60
N ASP A 390 -5.93 59.37 -49.30
CA ASP A 390 -6.39 60.73 -49.24
C ASP A 390 -7.86 60.72 -48.80
N GLY A 391 -8.06 60.72 -47.48
CA GLY A 391 -9.33 60.38 -46.84
C GLY A 391 -9.59 58.93 -46.75
N GLU A 392 -9.60 58.20 -47.87
CA GLU A 392 -9.74 56.68 -47.89
C GLU A 392 -8.73 56.06 -48.85
N GLY A 393 -8.28 54.82 -48.50
CA GLY A 393 -7.35 54.05 -49.33
C GLY A 393 -7.35 52.60 -48.89
N LYS A 394 -6.41 51.78 -49.38
CA LYS A 394 -6.25 50.38 -48.95
C LYS A 394 -4.99 50.22 -48.12
N VAL A 395 -5.13 49.51 -47.01
CA VAL A 395 -4.06 49.11 -46.10
C VAL A 395 -3.94 47.60 -46.10
N PHE A 396 -2.74 47.08 -46.26
CA PHE A 396 -2.41 45.69 -46.12
C PHE A 396 -1.99 45.42 -44.65
N PHE A 397 -2.76 44.53 -43.96
CA PHE A 397 -2.52 44.21 -42.56
C PHE A 397 -2.83 42.75 -42.31
N GLN A 398 -1.92 42.00 -41.67
CA GLN A 398 -2.04 40.58 -41.32
C GLN A 398 -2.49 39.66 -42.47
N GLY A 399 -2.01 39.96 -43.71
CA GLY A 399 -2.32 39.12 -44.89
C GLY A 399 -3.59 39.52 -45.66
N GLU A 400 -4.34 40.52 -45.20
CA GLU A 400 -5.59 40.99 -45.81
C GLU A 400 -5.56 42.47 -46.17
N TYR A 401 -6.40 42.85 -47.14
CA TYR A 401 -6.59 44.23 -47.53
C TYR A 401 -7.79 44.85 -46.84
N TRP A 402 -7.53 45.94 -46.10
CA TRP A 402 -8.55 46.67 -45.35
C TRP A 402 -8.75 48.06 -45.95
N THR A 403 -9.91 48.66 -45.74
CA THR A 403 -10.14 50.05 -46.09
C THR A 403 -9.51 50.92 -44.99
N GLY A 404 -8.43 51.66 -45.34
CA GLY A 404 -7.77 52.60 -44.45
C GLY A 404 -8.37 54.02 -44.59
N GLN A 405 -8.62 54.69 -43.45
CA GLN A 405 -9.03 56.10 -43.41
C GLN A 405 -7.97 56.90 -42.62
N SER A 406 -7.64 58.09 -43.15
CA SER A 406 -6.74 59.03 -42.49
C SER A 406 -7.10 60.47 -42.84
N ASP A 407 -7.01 61.35 -41.84
CA ASP A 407 -7.20 62.78 -42.02
C ASP A 407 -5.96 63.45 -42.69
N GLN A 408 -4.85 62.74 -42.79
CA GLN A 408 -3.62 63.21 -43.45
C GLN A 408 -3.34 62.29 -44.64
N PHE A 409 -2.79 62.94 -45.72
CA PHE A 409 -2.33 62.18 -46.87
C PHE A 409 -1.20 61.25 -46.52
N ILE A 410 -1.38 59.94 -46.85
CA ILE A 410 -0.39 58.89 -46.64
C ILE A 410 -0.07 58.25 -47.99
N PRO A 411 1.22 58.32 -48.44
CA PRO A 411 1.59 57.83 -49.78
C PRO A 411 1.63 56.27 -49.73
N ARG A 412 1.41 55.67 -50.90
CA ARG A 412 1.55 54.25 -51.12
C ARG A 412 2.92 53.71 -50.65
N GLY A 413 2.95 52.58 -49.96
CA GLY A 413 4.15 51.95 -49.42
C GLY A 413 4.58 52.50 -48.04
N ALA A 414 3.87 53.53 -47.53
CA ALA A 414 4.15 54.06 -46.18
C ALA A 414 3.70 53.07 -45.11
N LYS A 415 4.49 52.91 -44.03
CA LYS A 415 4.07 52.17 -42.85
C LYS A 415 3.04 52.93 -42.04
N VAL A 416 1.96 52.30 -41.71
CA VAL A 416 0.85 52.90 -40.98
C VAL A 416 0.61 52.14 -39.66
N LYS A 417 0.18 52.90 -38.66
CA LYS A 417 -0.26 52.39 -37.35
C LYS A 417 -1.77 52.46 -37.28
N ILE A 418 -2.42 51.41 -36.86
CA ILE A 418 -3.87 51.33 -36.71
C ILE A 418 -4.26 51.96 -35.38
N LYS A 419 -5.07 53.05 -35.42
CA LYS A 419 -5.58 53.76 -34.24
C LYS A 419 -6.94 53.24 -33.79
N GLU A 420 -7.82 52.92 -34.73
CA GLU A 420 -9.18 52.52 -34.47
C GLU A 420 -9.66 51.55 -35.57
N VAL A 421 -10.56 50.66 -35.20
CA VAL A 421 -11.21 49.71 -36.13
C VAL A 421 -12.72 49.90 -36.03
N SER A 422 -13.33 50.31 -37.14
CA SER A 422 -14.78 50.50 -37.24
C SER A 422 -15.33 49.63 -38.37
N GLY A 423 -15.87 48.47 -38.02
CA GLY A 423 -16.33 47.46 -38.98
C GLY A 423 -15.18 46.96 -39.88
N LEU A 424 -15.23 47.24 -41.21
CA LEU A 424 -14.21 46.88 -42.20
C LEU A 424 -13.24 48.03 -42.51
N LYS A 425 -13.31 49.11 -41.75
CA LYS A 425 -12.45 50.30 -41.93
C LYS A 425 -11.48 50.44 -40.78
N LEU A 426 -10.22 50.77 -41.13
CA LEU A 426 -9.13 51.01 -40.19
C LEU A 426 -8.80 52.53 -40.23
N THR A 427 -8.91 53.20 -39.08
CA THR A 427 -8.34 54.55 -38.95
C THR A 427 -6.84 54.43 -38.75
N VAL A 428 -6.05 55.01 -39.64
CA VAL A 428 -4.60 54.80 -39.66
C VAL A 428 -3.84 56.10 -39.62
N GLU A 429 -2.65 56.08 -39.08
CA GLU A 429 -1.70 57.17 -39.02
C GLU A 429 -0.34 56.71 -39.56
N GLU A 430 0.35 57.62 -40.36
CA GLU A 430 1.67 57.31 -40.89
C GLU A 430 2.72 57.17 -39.75
N ILE A 431 3.50 56.15 -39.79
CA ILE A 431 4.68 56.02 -38.93
C ILE A 431 5.84 56.78 -39.54
N LYS A 432 6.01 58.05 -39.16
CA LYS A 432 7.15 58.89 -39.61
C LYS A 432 8.45 58.25 -39.06
N LYS A 433 9.38 57.88 -39.94
CA LYS A 433 10.74 57.58 -39.54
C LYS A 433 11.35 58.77 -38.83
N GLU A 434 11.66 58.67 -37.54
CA GLU A 434 12.55 59.68 -36.90
C GLU A 434 13.84 59.73 -37.69
N LYS A 435 14.13 60.93 -38.23
CA LYS A 435 15.44 61.22 -38.79
C LYS A 435 16.45 61.15 -37.65
N ILE A 436 17.22 60.11 -37.59
CA ILE A 436 18.42 60.03 -36.75
C ILE A 436 19.39 61.07 -37.38
N ASN A 437 19.48 62.24 -36.78
CA ASN A 437 20.56 63.16 -37.06
C ASN A 437 21.87 62.57 -36.56
N HIS A 438 22.74 62.25 -37.48
CA HIS A 438 24.15 61.96 -37.23
C HIS A 438 24.92 63.19 -36.87
#